data_29044668e5dd9b5361440f1a81fc9737
#
_entry.id   29044668e5dd9b5361440f1a81fc9737
#
_cell.length_a   1.000
_cell.length_b   1.000
_cell.length_c   1.000
_cell.angle_alpha   90.00
_cell.angle_beta   90.00
_cell.angle_gamma   90.00
#
_symmetry.space_group_name_H-M   'P 1'
#
loop_
_entity.id
_entity.type
_entity.pdbx_description
1 polymer ?
#
loop_
_entity_poly.entity_id
_entity_poly.type
_entity_poly.pdbx_seq_one_letter_code
_entity_poly.pdbx_strand_id
1 'polypeptide(L)'
;MKRLIITAFFLMSTVLMGQGVLGVGNFIHVVGNLDRSIEFYHDALGLEMTGAPGPRAFSANAVVSSLYDAPGAQSRVASFKIPDSPMAVEIVEFQGLNAKPVGARFFDPGAITLTLVVQDLEATKTRLSRIKGLEWISASGNYSVVVRDPDGIFVDLQQVPKGISPLGPALPDARVRIGVTVEDLDKTTRFYREALGFTGAGGRLQVPGDGFPVNFSALKYADRKPVHSEIHDPGSGVLRLRVDDFDAVVKALKAKGATVVSTGGEPVNLGRNRAVILRGMDNLFLQVLESAPAAAKGPAGN
;
A
#
# COMPACT_ATOMS: atom_id res chain seq x y z
N MET A 1 31.70 41.73 -42.76
CA MET A 1 31.61 40.33 -42.41
C MET A 1 31.09 40.21 -40.96
N LYS A 2 29.79 39.91 -40.77
CA LYS A 2 29.18 39.77 -39.44
C LYS A 2 29.19 38.28 -39.08
N ARG A 3 29.92 37.93 -38.01
CA ARG A 3 29.99 36.56 -37.50
C ARG A 3 28.74 36.31 -36.64
N LEU A 4 27.92 35.35 -37.09
CA LEU A 4 26.75 34.84 -36.36
C LEU A 4 27.25 33.81 -35.34
N ILE A 5 27.12 34.10 -34.04
CA ILE A 5 27.41 33.15 -32.96
C ILE A 5 26.12 32.39 -32.71
N ILE A 6 26.04 31.13 -33.10
CA ILE A 6 24.98 30.20 -32.78
C ILE A 6 25.29 29.60 -31.41
N THR A 7 24.58 30.06 -30.38
CA THR A 7 24.65 29.44 -29.05
C THR A 7 23.71 28.20 -29.06
N ALA A 8 24.29 27.02 -29.13
CA ALA A 8 23.57 25.76 -29.00
C ALA A 8 23.17 25.59 -27.53
N PHE A 9 21.89 25.72 -27.24
CA PHE A 9 21.30 25.29 -25.97
C PHE A 9 21.24 23.76 -25.95
N PHE A 10 22.16 23.12 -25.24
CA PHE A 10 22.06 21.70 -24.89
C PHE A 10 20.95 21.56 -23.87
N LEU A 11 19.75 21.15 -24.28
CA LEU A 11 18.75 20.62 -23.38
C LEU A 11 19.29 19.31 -22.82
N MET A 12 19.83 19.37 -21.62
CA MET A 12 20.17 18.21 -20.84
C MET A 12 18.84 17.56 -20.41
N SER A 13 18.35 16.61 -21.19
CA SER A 13 17.26 15.72 -20.79
C SER A 13 17.80 14.92 -19.61
N THR A 14 17.43 15.31 -18.39
CA THR A 14 17.61 14.48 -17.20
C THR A 14 16.76 13.24 -17.43
N VAL A 15 17.38 12.16 -17.85
CA VAL A 15 16.79 10.82 -17.74
C VAL A 15 16.48 10.65 -16.26
N LEU A 16 15.20 10.69 -15.89
CA LEU A 16 14.74 10.28 -14.57
C LEU A 16 15.08 8.78 -14.48
N MET A 17 16.27 8.47 -14.02
CA MET A 17 16.63 7.12 -13.58
C MET A 17 15.62 6.77 -12.49
N GLY A 18 15.02 5.59 -12.56
CA GLY A 18 14.10 5.12 -11.52
C GLY A 18 14.77 5.32 -10.16
N GLN A 19 14.11 6.09 -9.29
CA GLN A 19 14.73 6.63 -8.06
C GLN A 19 14.88 5.54 -7.00
N GLY A 20 15.69 4.50 -7.25
CA GLY A 20 16.05 3.51 -6.25
C GLY A 20 14.90 2.63 -5.71
N VAL A 21 13.69 2.70 -6.29
CA VAL A 21 12.57 1.84 -5.89
C VAL A 21 12.70 0.48 -6.56
N LEU A 22 12.80 -0.57 -5.74
CA LEU A 22 12.97 -1.98 -6.15
C LEU A 22 11.64 -2.74 -6.26
N GLY A 23 10.55 -2.17 -5.75
CA GLY A 23 9.24 -2.80 -5.73
C GLY A 23 8.49 -2.63 -4.41
N VAL A 24 7.34 -3.30 -4.30
CA VAL A 24 6.55 -3.30 -3.08
C VAL A 24 7.06 -4.32 -2.06
N GLY A 25 6.80 -4.04 -0.79
CA GLY A 25 6.83 -5.01 0.28
C GLY A 25 5.40 -5.39 0.68
N ASN A 26 5.05 -5.23 1.96
CA ASN A 26 3.71 -5.50 2.43
C ASN A 26 2.79 -4.29 2.27
N PHE A 27 1.48 -4.54 2.10
CA PHE A 27 0.46 -3.60 2.49
C PHE A 27 0.19 -3.81 3.98
N ILE A 28 0.39 -2.77 4.78
CA ILE A 28 0.25 -2.85 6.24
C ILE A 28 -1.03 -2.12 6.61
N HIS A 29 -1.87 -2.78 7.40
CA HIS A 29 -3.14 -2.25 7.87
C HIS A 29 -3.15 -2.21 9.40
N VAL A 30 -3.38 -1.03 9.96
CA VAL A 30 -3.54 -0.88 11.41
C VAL A 30 -4.98 -1.21 11.79
N VAL A 31 -5.14 -2.07 12.78
CA VAL A 31 -6.44 -2.61 13.16
C VAL A 31 -6.74 -2.37 14.66
N GLY A 32 -8.02 -2.32 14.99
CA GLY A 32 -8.47 -2.19 16.39
C GLY A 32 -8.63 -3.53 17.10
N ASN A 33 -8.66 -4.65 16.36
CA ASN A 33 -8.74 -5.99 16.94
C ASN A 33 -8.16 -7.02 15.99
N LEU A 34 -6.95 -7.51 16.29
CA LEU A 34 -6.21 -8.45 15.44
C LEU A 34 -6.96 -9.77 15.24
N ASP A 35 -7.63 -10.30 16.26
CA ASP A 35 -8.31 -11.59 16.18
C ASP A 35 -9.49 -11.51 15.19
N ARG A 36 -10.26 -10.42 15.23
CA ARG A 36 -11.34 -10.15 14.27
C ARG A 36 -10.82 -9.98 12.84
N SER A 37 -9.68 -9.36 12.68
CA SER A 37 -9.06 -9.19 11.35
C SER A 37 -8.47 -10.52 10.86
N ILE A 38 -7.95 -11.40 11.73
CA ILE A 38 -7.55 -12.77 11.38
C ILE A 38 -8.77 -13.56 10.88
N GLU A 39 -9.90 -13.50 11.57
CA GLU A 39 -11.15 -14.14 11.13
C GLU A 39 -11.56 -13.67 9.73
N PHE A 40 -11.40 -12.38 9.42
CA PHE A 40 -11.70 -11.84 8.10
C PHE A 40 -10.69 -12.29 7.03
N TYR A 41 -9.40 -12.01 7.22
CA TYR A 41 -8.38 -12.27 6.18
C TYR A 41 -8.03 -13.75 6.04
N HIS A 42 -7.96 -14.50 7.14
CA HIS A 42 -7.63 -15.92 7.11
C HIS A 42 -8.85 -16.80 6.90
N ASP A 43 -9.84 -16.74 7.80
CA ASP A 43 -10.93 -17.72 7.80
C ASP A 43 -11.95 -17.44 6.68
N ALA A 44 -12.31 -16.18 6.43
CA ALA A 44 -13.29 -15.85 5.41
C ALA A 44 -12.68 -15.68 4.02
N LEU A 45 -11.56 -14.98 3.86
CA LEU A 45 -10.89 -14.80 2.56
C LEU A 45 -10.00 -15.97 2.18
N GLY A 46 -9.52 -16.75 3.13
CA GLY A 46 -8.68 -17.94 2.90
C GLY A 46 -7.21 -17.60 2.64
N LEU A 47 -6.72 -16.42 3.09
CA LEU A 47 -5.31 -16.10 2.95
C LEU A 47 -4.46 -16.89 3.93
N GLU A 48 -3.33 -17.42 3.45
CA GLU A 48 -2.38 -18.17 4.29
C GLU A 48 -1.68 -17.24 5.28
N MET A 49 -1.85 -17.51 6.57
CA MET A 49 -1.15 -16.79 7.63
C MET A 49 0.32 -17.22 7.70
N THR A 50 1.24 -16.27 7.80
CA THR A 50 2.67 -16.53 7.93
C THR A 50 3.12 -16.52 9.40
N GLY A 51 4.13 -17.33 9.71
CA GLY A 51 4.68 -17.46 11.07
C GLY A 51 3.98 -18.48 11.95
N ALA A 52 4.25 -18.48 13.25
CA ALA A 52 3.69 -19.46 14.18
C ALA A 52 2.18 -19.27 14.34
N PRO A 53 1.37 -20.34 14.27
CA PRO A 53 -0.05 -20.28 14.59
C PRO A 53 -0.25 -20.04 16.09
N GLY A 54 -1.34 -19.38 16.47
CA GLY A 54 -1.76 -19.23 17.86
C GLY A 54 -2.04 -17.77 18.26
N PRO A 55 -2.56 -17.56 19.46
CA PRO A 55 -2.86 -16.24 19.97
C PRO A 55 -1.57 -15.40 20.07
N ARG A 56 -1.62 -14.21 19.52
CA ARG A 56 -0.48 -13.28 19.52
C ARG A 56 -0.60 -12.36 20.71
N ALA A 57 0.34 -12.49 21.64
CA ALA A 57 0.40 -11.59 22.80
C ALA A 57 0.90 -10.20 22.39
N PHE A 58 0.41 -9.17 23.05
CA PHE A 58 0.99 -7.85 22.98
C PHE A 58 2.41 -7.86 23.54
N SER A 59 3.30 -7.18 22.86
CA SER A 59 4.68 -7.01 23.30
C SER A 59 5.17 -5.58 23.06
N ALA A 60 6.04 -5.10 23.93
CA ALA A 60 6.77 -3.86 23.70
C ALA A 60 7.81 -4.11 22.60
N ASN A 61 7.73 -3.33 21.51
CA ASN A 61 8.69 -3.38 20.42
C ASN A 61 9.11 -1.95 20.07
N ALA A 62 10.31 -1.55 20.51
CA ALA A 62 10.81 -0.21 20.30
C ALA A 62 10.91 0.18 18.82
N VAL A 63 11.22 -0.76 17.92
CA VAL A 63 11.29 -0.51 16.49
C VAL A 63 9.90 -0.19 15.94
N VAL A 64 8.89 -1.01 16.26
CA VAL A 64 7.51 -0.77 15.82
C VAL A 64 6.98 0.53 16.42
N SER A 65 7.18 0.75 17.73
CA SER A 65 6.77 2.00 18.39
C SER A 65 7.38 3.24 17.72
N SER A 66 8.67 3.18 17.37
CA SER A 66 9.34 4.31 16.71
C SER A 66 8.87 4.50 15.26
N LEU A 67 8.63 3.43 14.50
CA LEU A 67 8.13 3.54 13.14
C LEU A 67 6.73 4.18 13.08
N TYR A 68 5.86 3.82 14.01
CA TYR A 68 4.46 4.23 14.01
C TYR A 68 4.16 5.44 14.93
N ASP A 69 5.20 6.13 15.37
CA ASP A 69 5.06 7.25 16.34
C ASP A 69 4.14 6.89 17.52
N ALA A 70 4.39 5.73 18.10
CA ALA A 70 3.56 5.12 19.16
C ALA A 70 4.39 4.86 20.43
N PRO A 71 4.99 5.89 21.06
CA PRO A 71 5.88 5.73 22.21
C PRO A 71 5.14 5.07 23.38
N GLY A 72 5.75 4.01 23.93
CA GLY A 72 5.18 3.28 25.07
C GLY A 72 4.07 2.30 24.74
N ALA A 73 3.62 2.25 23.49
CA ALA A 73 2.61 1.28 23.07
C ALA A 73 3.17 -0.14 23.00
N GLN A 74 2.30 -1.10 23.25
CA GLN A 74 2.52 -2.49 22.92
C GLN A 74 1.85 -2.81 21.60
N SER A 75 2.39 -3.75 20.83
CA SER A 75 1.82 -4.16 19.55
C SER A 75 1.80 -5.67 19.39
N ARG A 76 0.91 -6.15 18.52
CA ARG A 76 0.89 -7.50 18.00
C ARG A 76 0.65 -7.47 16.50
N VAL A 77 1.21 -8.45 15.77
CA VAL A 77 1.27 -8.42 14.30
C VAL A 77 0.88 -9.79 13.77
N ALA A 78 0.15 -9.82 12.66
CA ALA A 78 -0.06 -10.99 11.82
C ALA A 78 0.19 -10.63 10.36
N SER A 79 0.65 -11.60 9.56
CA SER A 79 0.90 -11.40 8.13
C SER A 79 0.26 -12.52 7.34
N PHE A 80 -0.26 -12.17 6.16
CA PHE A 80 -0.97 -13.09 5.28
C PHE A 80 -0.36 -13.03 3.89
N LYS A 81 -0.03 -14.19 3.34
CA LYS A 81 0.39 -14.29 1.94
C LYS A 81 -0.80 -14.06 1.02
N ILE A 82 -0.56 -13.33 -0.04
CA ILE A 82 -1.46 -13.26 -1.17
C ILE A 82 -0.91 -14.18 -2.25
N PRO A 83 -1.67 -15.18 -2.72
CA PRO A 83 -1.19 -16.11 -3.73
C PRO A 83 -0.69 -15.40 -4.99
N ASP A 84 0.46 -15.82 -5.50
CA ASP A 84 1.09 -15.31 -6.72
C ASP A 84 1.33 -13.78 -6.72
N SER A 85 1.55 -13.18 -5.55
CA SER A 85 1.85 -11.76 -5.38
C SER A 85 3.18 -11.55 -4.64
N PRO A 86 3.98 -10.54 -5.03
CA PRO A 86 5.14 -10.11 -4.24
C PRO A 86 4.74 -9.41 -2.94
N MET A 87 3.49 -8.93 -2.87
CA MET A 87 2.94 -8.23 -1.72
C MET A 87 2.22 -9.19 -0.77
N ALA A 88 2.40 -9.01 0.52
CA ALA A 88 1.59 -9.63 1.57
C ALA A 88 0.75 -8.57 2.30
N VAL A 89 -0.30 -8.99 3.00
CA VAL A 89 -1.02 -8.14 3.96
C VAL A 89 -0.41 -8.36 5.33
N GLU A 90 -0.02 -7.27 5.99
CA GLU A 90 0.45 -7.27 7.38
C GLU A 90 -0.53 -6.46 8.21
N ILE A 91 -1.03 -7.02 9.30
CA ILE A 91 -1.95 -6.34 10.21
C ILE A 91 -1.23 -6.06 11.52
N VAL A 92 -1.39 -4.84 12.02
CA VAL A 92 -0.76 -4.38 13.26
C VAL A 92 -1.82 -3.83 14.18
N GLU A 93 -1.90 -4.34 15.40
CA GLU A 93 -2.74 -3.79 16.46
C GLU A 93 -1.88 -3.16 17.54
N PHE A 94 -2.29 -1.99 18.00
CA PHE A 94 -1.63 -1.27 19.11
C PHE A 94 -2.51 -1.27 20.35
N GLN A 95 -1.86 -1.35 21.52
CA GLN A 95 -2.47 -1.18 22.83
C GLN A 95 -1.77 -0.04 23.58
N GLY A 96 -2.55 0.73 24.35
CA GLY A 96 -2.02 1.84 25.17
C GLY A 96 -2.05 3.19 24.45
N LEU A 97 -2.72 3.30 23.29
CA LEU A 97 -2.90 4.55 22.55
C LEU A 97 -4.36 5.02 22.59
N ASN A 98 -4.56 6.32 22.46
CA ASN A 98 -5.89 6.90 22.23
C ASN A 98 -6.18 6.99 20.72
N ALA A 99 -6.14 5.84 20.05
CA ALA A 99 -6.36 5.73 18.62
C ALA A 99 -7.85 5.89 18.27
N LYS A 100 -8.13 6.46 17.10
CA LYS A 100 -9.50 6.69 16.61
C LYS A 100 -9.71 5.93 15.29
N PRO A 101 -10.77 5.10 15.20
CA PRO A 101 -11.05 4.42 13.92
C PRO A 101 -11.25 5.40 12.77
N VAL A 102 -10.66 5.08 11.62
CA VAL A 102 -10.81 5.84 10.37
C VAL A 102 -12.21 5.58 9.80
N GLY A 103 -13.05 6.60 9.80
CA GLY A 103 -14.44 6.53 9.33
C GLY A 103 -14.62 6.91 7.86
N ALA A 104 -13.73 6.50 6.95
CA ALA A 104 -13.81 6.85 5.54
C ALA A 104 -15.03 6.23 4.85
N ARG A 105 -15.72 7.00 3.99
CA ARG A 105 -16.65 6.45 3.00
C ARG A 105 -15.87 6.11 1.73
N PHE A 106 -16.38 5.20 0.93
CA PHE A 106 -15.70 4.70 -0.28
C PHE A 106 -15.24 5.79 -1.26
N PHE A 107 -15.97 6.90 -1.31
CA PHE A 107 -15.69 8.04 -2.21
C PHE A 107 -14.94 9.21 -1.54
N ASP A 108 -14.59 9.10 -0.26
CA ASP A 108 -13.82 10.13 0.42
C ASP A 108 -12.34 10.07 0.01
N PRO A 109 -11.70 11.22 -0.30
CA PRO A 109 -10.26 11.25 -0.56
C PRO A 109 -9.48 10.68 0.63
N GLY A 110 -8.61 9.71 0.36
CA GLY A 110 -7.90 8.96 1.37
C GLY A 110 -8.52 7.60 1.72
N ALA A 111 -9.69 7.26 1.15
CA ALA A 111 -10.23 5.90 1.26
C ALA A 111 -9.36 4.93 0.48
N ILE A 112 -8.98 3.82 1.13
CA ILE A 112 -8.09 2.80 0.57
C ILE A 112 -8.91 1.57 0.21
N THR A 113 -8.61 0.98 -0.94
CA THR A 113 -9.20 -0.26 -1.42
C THR A 113 -8.10 -1.29 -1.69
N LEU A 114 -8.21 -2.46 -1.08
CA LEU A 114 -7.41 -3.62 -1.43
C LEU A 114 -8.22 -4.48 -2.40
N THR A 115 -7.78 -4.62 -3.65
CA THR A 115 -8.41 -5.53 -4.60
C THR A 115 -7.72 -6.89 -4.53
N LEU A 116 -8.51 -7.95 -4.39
CA LEU A 116 -8.06 -9.34 -4.36
C LEU A 116 -8.85 -10.17 -5.38
N VAL A 117 -8.14 -11.01 -6.14
CA VAL A 117 -8.80 -12.01 -7.00
C VAL A 117 -8.97 -13.31 -6.23
N VAL A 118 -10.22 -13.74 -6.11
CA VAL A 118 -10.61 -15.00 -5.46
C VAL A 118 -10.97 -16.06 -6.49
N GLN A 119 -10.79 -17.33 -6.14
CA GLN A 119 -11.09 -18.45 -7.05
C GLN A 119 -12.60 -18.68 -7.19
N ASP A 120 -13.34 -18.54 -6.11
CA ASP A 120 -14.79 -18.74 -6.03
C ASP A 120 -15.41 -17.62 -5.18
N LEU A 121 -16.04 -16.69 -5.88
CA LEU A 121 -16.63 -15.52 -5.24
C LEU A 121 -17.86 -15.89 -4.41
N GLU A 122 -18.69 -16.83 -4.85
CA GLU A 122 -19.90 -17.23 -4.12
C GLU A 122 -19.56 -18.00 -2.83
N ALA A 123 -18.57 -18.90 -2.90
CA ALA A 123 -18.06 -19.56 -1.70
C ALA A 123 -17.44 -18.55 -0.72
N THR A 124 -16.73 -17.54 -1.24
CA THR A 124 -16.14 -16.48 -0.42
C THR A 124 -17.23 -15.59 0.21
N LYS A 125 -18.26 -15.19 -0.54
CA LYS A 125 -19.42 -14.47 0.02
C LYS A 125 -20.09 -15.26 1.13
N THR A 126 -20.25 -16.59 0.97
CA THR A 126 -20.83 -17.47 1.98
C THR A 126 -20.03 -17.48 3.27
N ARG A 127 -18.69 -17.48 3.19
CA ARG A 127 -17.83 -17.36 4.38
C ARG A 127 -17.92 -15.96 5.00
N LEU A 128 -17.86 -14.92 4.19
CA LEU A 128 -17.97 -13.52 4.62
C LEU A 128 -19.29 -13.22 5.32
N SER A 129 -20.41 -13.84 4.91
CA SER A 129 -21.72 -13.63 5.55
C SER A 129 -21.77 -14.09 7.01
N ARG A 130 -20.80 -14.86 7.46
CA ARG A 130 -20.66 -15.31 8.86
C ARG A 130 -19.91 -14.28 9.73
N ILE A 131 -19.21 -13.33 9.10
CA ILE A 131 -18.49 -12.27 9.83
C ILE A 131 -19.49 -11.29 10.39
N LYS A 132 -19.54 -11.19 11.70
CA LYS A 132 -20.49 -10.32 12.39
C LYS A 132 -20.19 -8.84 12.11
N GLY A 133 -21.20 -8.12 11.64
CA GLY A 133 -21.10 -6.67 11.39
C GLY A 133 -20.32 -6.31 10.12
N LEU A 134 -20.09 -7.28 9.21
CA LEU A 134 -19.48 -6.98 7.91
C LEU A 134 -20.39 -6.03 7.12
N GLU A 135 -19.80 -4.96 6.59
CA GLU A 135 -20.50 -3.99 5.74
C GLU A 135 -20.31 -4.35 4.26
N TRP A 136 -21.41 -4.59 3.56
CA TRP A 136 -21.45 -4.80 2.13
C TRP A 136 -21.64 -3.45 1.43
N ILE A 137 -20.64 -3.00 0.67
CA ILE A 137 -20.65 -1.67 0.04
C ILE A 137 -21.34 -1.72 -1.31
N SER A 138 -21.01 -2.70 -2.15
CA SER A 138 -21.66 -2.92 -3.44
C SER A 138 -21.59 -4.37 -3.86
N ALA A 139 -22.61 -4.81 -4.59
CA ALA A 139 -22.55 -6.03 -5.39
C ALA A 139 -22.47 -5.58 -6.86
N SER A 140 -21.26 -5.57 -7.42
CA SER A 140 -21.03 -5.20 -8.82
C SER A 140 -21.14 -6.44 -9.72
N GLY A 141 -22.37 -6.84 -10.04
CA GLY A 141 -22.64 -7.97 -10.92
C GLY A 141 -22.19 -9.33 -10.33
N ASN A 142 -22.01 -10.32 -11.21
CA ASN A 142 -21.71 -11.71 -10.82
C ASN A 142 -20.22 -11.97 -10.55
N TYR A 143 -19.34 -10.98 -10.75
CA TYR A 143 -17.90 -11.20 -10.76
C TYR A 143 -17.12 -10.33 -9.76
N SER A 144 -17.79 -9.45 -9.05
CA SER A 144 -17.14 -8.66 -8.00
C SER A 144 -18.07 -8.26 -6.88
N VAL A 145 -17.51 -8.02 -5.70
CA VAL A 145 -18.19 -7.45 -4.54
C VAL A 145 -17.20 -6.60 -3.75
N VAL A 146 -17.64 -5.45 -3.29
CA VAL A 146 -16.87 -4.63 -2.36
C VAL A 146 -17.47 -4.76 -0.96
N VAL A 147 -16.63 -5.12 -0.02
CA VAL A 147 -16.96 -5.12 1.41
C VAL A 147 -16.03 -4.15 2.14
N ARG A 148 -16.43 -3.74 3.33
CA ARG A 148 -15.54 -3.06 4.25
C ARG A 148 -15.03 -4.10 5.26
N ASP A 149 -13.73 -4.18 5.44
CA ASP A 149 -13.15 -5.02 6.49
C ASP A 149 -13.52 -4.49 7.88
N PRO A 150 -13.27 -5.23 8.95
CA PRO A 150 -13.64 -4.83 10.30
C PRO A 150 -13.11 -3.47 10.77
N ASP A 151 -12.06 -2.96 10.15
CA ASP A 151 -11.33 -1.76 10.59
C ASP A 151 -11.37 -0.60 9.59
N GLY A 152 -12.12 -0.75 8.47
CA GLY A 152 -12.47 0.37 7.60
C GLY A 152 -11.81 0.39 6.23
N ILE A 153 -10.92 -0.55 5.92
CA ILE A 153 -10.37 -0.73 4.57
C ILE A 153 -11.43 -1.37 3.66
N PHE A 154 -11.56 -0.84 2.46
CA PHE A 154 -12.43 -1.45 1.45
C PHE A 154 -11.71 -2.62 0.78
N VAL A 155 -12.39 -3.75 0.65
CA VAL A 155 -11.86 -4.95 0.00
C VAL A 155 -12.73 -5.25 -1.22
N ASP A 156 -12.15 -5.09 -2.41
CA ASP A 156 -12.79 -5.39 -3.69
C ASP A 156 -12.40 -6.82 -4.10
N LEU A 157 -13.34 -7.74 -3.93
CA LEU A 157 -13.15 -9.16 -4.26
C LEU A 157 -13.63 -9.39 -5.69
N GLN A 158 -12.76 -9.89 -6.52
CA GLN A 158 -13.02 -10.14 -7.94
C GLN A 158 -12.81 -11.60 -8.28
N GLN A 159 -13.71 -12.16 -9.12
CA GLN A 159 -13.54 -13.46 -9.71
C GLN A 159 -13.35 -13.30 -11.22
N VAL A 160 -12.32 -13.95 -11.76
CA VAL A 160 -12.14 -13.99 -13.20
C VAL A 160 -13.09 -15.04 -13.80
N PRO A 161 -13.86 -14.69 -14.83
CA PRO A 161 -14.69 -15.66 -15.54
C PRO A 161 -13.85 -16.81 -16.09
N LYS A 162 -14.38 -18.03 -16.01
CA LYS A 162 -13.74 -19.23 -16.56
C LYS A 162 -13.42 -19.02 -18.04
N GLY A 163 -12.18 -19.32 -18.43
CA GLY A 163 -11.71 -19.21 -19.81
C GLY A 163 -11.21 -17.80 -20.22
N ILE A 164 -11.31 -16.82 -19.32
CA ILE A 164 -10.68 -15.51 -19.52
C ILE A 164 -9.40 -15.49 -18.70
N SER A 165 -8.27 -15.20 -19.38
CA SER A 165 -7.05 -14.88 -18.61
C SER A 165 -7.36 -13.64 -17.76
N PRO A 166 -7.10 -13.67 -16.44
CA PRO A 166 -7.33 -12.50 -15.58
C PRO A 166 -6.52 -11.28 -16.04
N LEU A 167 -5.62 -11.50 -16.96
CA LEU A 167 -4.57 -10.60 -17.37
C LEU A 167 -4.52 -10.55 -18.88
N GLY A 168 -4.94 -9.43 -19.44
CA GLY A 168 -4.48 -9.09 -20.78
C GLY A 168 -2.94 -8.95 -20.75
N PRO A 169 -2.27 -9.03 -21.92
CA PRO A 169 -0.80 -9.00 -22.00
C PRO A 169 -0.13 -7.75 -21.39
N ALA A 170 -0.91 -6.81 -20.90
CA ALA A 170 -0.42 -5.53 -20.35
C ALA A 170 -0.36 -5.44 -18.81
N LEU A 171 -0.84 -6.45 -18.05
CA LEU A 171 -0.84 -6.41 -16.58
C LEU A 171 -0.52 -7.81 -16.02
N PRO A 172 0.76 -8.17 -15.85
CA PRO A 172 1.15 -9.50 -15.39
C PRO A 172 0.62 -9.90 -14.01
N ASP A 173 0.30 -8.95 -13.11
CA ASP A 173 0.01 -9.21 -11.70
C ASP A 173 -1.27 -8.56 -11.16
N ALA A 174 -2.33 -8.52 -11.96
CA ALA A 174 -3.60 -7.90 -11.55
C ALA A 174 -4.41 -8.69 -10.50
N ARG A 175 -3.83 -9.71 -9.85
CA ARG A 175 -4.50 -10.45 -8.76
C ARG A 175 -4.63 -9.63 -7.48
N VAL A 176 -3.77 -8.62 -7.34
CA VAL A 176 -3.76 -7.69 -6.20
C VAL A 176 -3.52 -6.28 -6.69
N ARG A 177 -4.24 -5.33 -6.17
CA ARG A 177 -4.04 -3.91 -6.42
C ARG A 177 -4.34 -3.12 -5.15
N ILE A 178 -3.63 -2.02 -4.97
CA ILE A 178 -4.02 -0.98 -4.02
C ILE A 178 -4.74 0.12 -4.80
N GLY A 179 -5.93 0.47 -4.36
CA GLY A 179 -6.70 1.60 -4.84
C GLY A 179 -6.74 2.70 -3.79
N VAL A 180 -6.67 3.96 -4.22
CA VAL A 180 -6.85 5.11 -3.33
C VAL A 180 -7.79 6.09 -4.00
N THR A 181 -8.85 6.47 -3.29
CA THR A 181 -9.68 7.59 -3.70
C THR A 181 -8.93 8.88 -3.37
N VAL A 182 -8.81 9.78 -4.34
CA VAL A 182 -7.98 10.97 -4.22
C VAL A 182 -8.78 12.25 -4.44
N GLU A 183 -8.28 13.35 -3.90
CA GLU A 183 -8.89 14.67 -4.10
C GLU A 183 -8.62 15.20 -5.50
N ASP A 184 -7.36 15.16 -5.93
CA ASP A 184 -6.87 15.64 -7.21
C ASP A 184 -5.99 14.58 -7.88
N LEU A 185 -6.52 13.97 -8.95
CA LEU A 185 -5.86 12.88 -9.65
C LEU A 185 -4.54 13.29 -10.29
N ASP A 186 -4.48 14.49 -10.89
CA ASP A 186 -3.28 14.96 -11.58
C ASP A 186 -2.17 15.31 -10.59
N LYS A 187 -2.52 15.94 -9.48
CA LYS A 187 -1.59 16.26 -8.40
C LYS A 187 -1.04 14.98 -7.77
N THR A 188 -1.91 14.03 -7.45
CA THR A 188 -1.51 12.76 -6.83
C THR A 188 -0.64 11.92 -7.76
N THR A 189 -1.04 11.73 -9.01
CA THR A 189 -0.25 10.94 -9.96
C THR A 189 1.10 11.59 -10.28
N ARG A 190 1.16 12.92 -10.33
CA ARG A 190 2.43 13.66 -10.48
C ARG A 190 3.34 13.42 -9.29
N PHE A 191 2.82 13.49 -8.07
CA PHE A 191 3.60 13.19 -6.85
C PHE A 191 4.29 11.82 -6.92
N TYR A 192 3.52 10.75 -7.19
CA TYR A 192 4.07 9.39 -7.22
C TYR A 192 5.06 9.17 -8.39
N ARG A 193 4.83 9.81 -9.53
CA ARG A 193 5.77 9.76 -10.67
C ARG A 193 7.06 10.49 -10.39
N GLU A 194 6.99 11.72 -9.90
CA GLU A 194 8.16 12.57 -9.72
C GLU A 194 8.97 12.21 -8.47
N ALA A 195 8.31 11.76 -7.38
CA ALA A 195 9.00 11.36 -6.15
C ALA A 195 9.52 9.93 -6.18
N LEU A 196 8.81 9.01 -6.83
CA LEU A 196 9.07 7.57 -6.71
C LEU A 196 9.29 6.87 -8.08
N GLY A 197 9.20 7.59 -9.18
CA GLY A 197 9.38 7.03 -10.51
C GLY A 197 8.26 6.08 -10.96
N PHE A 198 7.06 6.14 -10.36
CA PHE A 198 5.94 5.33 -10.80
C PHE A 198 5.63 5.59 -12.26
N THR A 199 5.32 4.54 -13.02
CA THR A 199 5.01 4.61 -14.46
C THR A 199 3.53 4.35 -14.71
N GLY A 200 3.05 4.66 -15.91
CA GLY A 200 1.64 4.45 -16.28
C GLY A 200 0.92 5.72 -16.69
N ALA A 201 -0.39 5.68 -16.89
CA ALA A 201 -1.21 6.79 -17.38
C ALA A 201 -2.52 6.94 -16.59
N GLY A 202 -3.03 8.17 -16.54
CA GLY A 202 -4.21 8.50 -15.75
C GLY A 202 -3.99 8.11 -14.29
N GLY A 203 -4.98 7.53 -13.64
CA GLY A 203 -4.87 7.03 -12.28
C GLY A 203 -4.27 5.62 -12.14
N ARG A 204 -3.84 4.97 -13.22
CA ARG A 204 -3.30 3.61 -13.20
C ARG A 204 -1.78 3.66 -13.26
N LEU A 205 -1.15 3.53 -12.10
CA LEU A 205 0.29 3.57 -11.99
C LEU A 205 0.85 2.18 -11.61
N GLN A 206 2.12 1.99 -11.90
CA GLN A 206 2.91 0.81 -11.55
C GLN A 206 4.13 1.22 -10.76
N VAL A 207 4.41 0.49 -9.69
CA VAL A 207 5.62 0.66 -8.88
C VAL A 207 6.82 0.20 -9.71
N PRO A 208 7.94 0.94 -9.72
CA PRO A 208 9.17 0.48 -10.35
C PRO A 208 9.66 -0.86 -9.79
N GLY A 209 10.40 -1.60 -10.60
CA GLY A 209 11.02 -2.86 -10.22
C GLY A 209 10.08 -4.06 -10.42
N ASP A 210 9.00 -4.18 -9.69
CA ASP A 210 8.08 -5.33 -9.80
C ASP A 210 6.80 -5.06 -10.58
N GLY A 211 6.54 -3.80 -10.98
CA GLY A 211 5.35 -3.45 -11.76
C GLY A 211 4.04 -3.50 -10.97
N PHE A 212 4.09 -3.55 -9.63
CA PHE A 212 2.90 -3.66 -8.80
C PHE A 212 1.91 -2.51 -9.07
N PRO A 213 0.60 -2.82 -9.34
CA PRO A 213 -0.37 -1.81 -9.72
C PRO A 213 -0.92 -1.04 -8.51
N VAL A 214 -0.86 0.29 -8.60
CA VAL A 214 -1.52 1.22 -7.67
C VAL A 214 -2.45 2.12 -8.47
N ASN A 215 -3.74 2.10 -8.11
CA ASN A 215 -4.78 2.84 -8.80
C ASN A 215 -5.25 4.04 -7.99
N PHE A 216 -5.28 5.20 -8.61
CA PHE A 216 -5.83 6.43 -8.03
C PHE A 216 -7.13 6.81 -8.75
N SER A 217 -8.15 7.19 -8.00
CA SER A 217 -9.45 7.55 -8.54
C SER A 217 -10.00 8.80 -7.88
N ALA A 218 -10.30 9.82 -8.66
CA ALA A 218 -11.01 11.01 -8.18
C ALA A 218 -12.51 10.84 -8.41
N LEU A 219 -13.23 10.34 -7.42
CA LEU A 219 -14.68 10.16 -7.50
C LEU A 219 -15.39 11.48 -7.26
N LYS A 220 -16.36 11.84 -8.10
CA LYS A 220 -17.07 13.12 -8.03
C LYS A 220 -18.37 12.99 -7.20
N TYR A 221 -18.25 13.26 -5.90
CA TYR A 221 -19.40 13.39 -4.99
C TYR A 221 -19.35 14.74 -4.30
N ALA A 222 -20.49 15.40 -4.15
CA ALA A 222 -20.55 16.80 -3.67
C ALA A 222 -20.14 16.95 -2.19
N ASP A 223 -20.30 15.89 -1.39
CA ASP A 223 -20.11 15.90 0.06
C ASP A 223 -18.86 15.11 0.51
N ARG A 224 -17.89 14.89 -0.39
CA ARG A 224 -16.63 14.22 -0.06
C ARG A 224 -15.91 14.94 1.08
N LYS A 225 -15.33 14.16 1.97
CA LYS A 225 -14.52 14.67 3.08
C LYS A 225 -13.15 14.00 3.06
N PRO A 226 -12.05 14.75 2.92
CA PRO A 226 -10.72 14.17 3.01
C PRO A 226 -10.54 13.41 4.33
N VAL A 227 -9.99 12.21 4.22
CA VAL A 227 -9.65 11.38 5.37
C VAL A 227 -8.37 11.91 6.01
N HIS A 228 -8.42 12.09 7.32
CA HIS A 228 -7.26 12.42 8.13
C HIS A 228 -7.16 11.39 9.24
N SER A 229 -6.05 10.68 9.30
CA SER A 229 -5.79 9.72 10.37
C SER A 229 -4.37 9.87 10.90
N GLU A 230 -4.16 9.49 12.14
CA GLU A 230 -2.82 9.20 12.59
C GLU A 230 -2.38 7.82 12.09
N ILE A 231 -1.06 7.59 12.02
CA ILE A 231 -0.54 6.34 11.47
C ILE A 231 -0.99 5.11 12.26
N HIS A 232 -1.22 5.26 13.55
CA HIS A 232 -1.64 4.20 14.47
C HIS A 232 -3.16 4.09 14.66
N ASP A 233 -3.95 4.88 13.91
CA ASP A 233 -5.42 4.79 13.95
C ASP A 233 -5.90 3.52 13.22
N PRO A 234 -6.82 2.72 13.79
CA PRO A 234 -7.44 1.59 13.09
C PRO A 234 -8.11 2.04 11.79
N GLY A 235 -7.78 1.39 10.68
CA GLY A 235 -8.18 1.80 9.34
C GLY A 235 -7.09 2.54 8.57
N SER A 236 -5.97 2.89 9.18
CA SER A 236 -4.82 3.43 8.47
C SER A 236 -4.12 2.35 7.63
N GLY A 237 -3.73 2.73 6.42
CA GLY A 237 -3.03 1.85 5.49
C GLY A 237 -1.66 2.38 5.11
N VAL A 238 -0.68 1.50 5.06
CA VAL A 238 0.72 1.80 4.72
C VAL A 238 1.16 0.93 3.56
N LEU A 239 1.64 1.54 2.49
CA LEU A 239 2.31 0.83 1.41
C LEU A 239 3.82 0.80 1.68
N ARG A 240 4.38 -0.39 1.90
CA ARG A 240 5.83 -0.56 2.03
C ARG A 240 6.48 -0.61 0.67
N LEU A 241 7.48 0.23 0.46
CA LEU A 241 8.34 0.25 -0.73
C LEU A 241 9.74 -0.19 -0.34
N ARG A 242 10.30 -1.13 -1.10
CA ARG A 242 11.69 -1.56 -0.97
C ARG A 242 12.55 -0.67 -1.87
N VAL A 243 13.64 -0.15 -1.33
CA VAL A 243 14.52 0.79 -2.05
C VAL A 243 15.98 0.43 -1.84
N ASP A 244 16.83 0.69 -2.83
CA ASP A 244 18.30 0.56 -2.74
C ASP A 244 18.99 1.91 -2.47
N ASP A 245 18.37 3.03 -2.84
CA ASP A 245 18.85 4.38 -2.50
C ASP A 245 17.87 5.05 -1.51
N PHE A 246 18.00 4.65 -0.25
CA PHE A 246 17.10 5.10 0.81
C PHE A 246 17.09 6.61 0.98
N ASP A 247 18.27 7.24 1.02
CA ASP A 247 18.38 8.68 1.30
C ASP A 247 17.86 9.52 0.14
N ALA A 248 18.12 9.11 -1.12
CA ALA A 248 17.60 9.80 -2.30
C ALA A 248 16.06 9.71 -2.36
N VAL A 249 15.47 8.53 -2.09
CA VAL A 249 14.01 8.35 -2.09
C VAL A 249 13.34 9.17 -1.00
N VAL A 250 13.86 9.14 0.23
CA VAL A 250 13.31 9.95 1.34
C VAL A 250 13.42 11.44 1.04
N LYS A 251 14.56 11.90 0.50
CA LYS A 251 14.75 13.29 0.08
C LYS A 251 13.75 13.70 -1.00
N ALA A 252 13.55 12.86 -2.01
CA ALA A 252 12.61 13.14 -3.09
C ALA A 252 11.15 13.24 -2.59
N LEU A 253 10.74 12.33 -1.70
CA LEU A 253 9.43 12.37 -1.06
C LEU A 253 9.23 13.67 -0.26
N LYS A 254 10.19 14.04 0.59
CA LYS A 254 10.16 15.29 1.37
C LYS A 254 10.10 16.53 0.46
N ALA A 255 10.87 16.55 -0.64
CA ALA A 255 10.86 17.65 -1.61
C ALA A 255 9.52 17.82 -2.33
N LYS A 256 8.69 16.78 -2.38
CA LYS A 256 7.32 16.81 -2.93
C LYS A 256 6.23 16.99 -1.87
N GLY A 257 6.61 17.26 -0.63
CA GLY A 257 5.68 17.61 0.46
C GLY A 257 5.27 16.45 1.35
N ALA A 258 5.84 15.26 1.20
CA ALA A 258 5.65 14.19 2.17
C ALA A 258 6.30 14.55 3.52
N THR A 259 5.63 14.22 4.63
CA THR A 259 6.10 14.50 5.99
C THR A 259 6.45 13.20 6.70
N VAL A 260 7.58 13.17 7.40
CA VAL A 260 7.97 12.00 8.20
C VAL A 260 7.04 11.87 9.40
N VAL A 261 6.54 10.65 9.61
CA VAL A 261 5.64 10.29 10.71
C VAL A 261 6.39 9.53 11.80
N SER A 262 7.40 8.76 11.45
CA SER A 262 8.22 8.04 12.44
C SER A 262 8.76 8.98 13.52
N THR A 263 8.81 8.49 14.75
CA THR A 263 9.18 9.28 15.95
C THR A 263 10.46 10.08 15.74
N GLY A 264 10.42 11.34 16.11
CA GLY A 264 11.54 12.28 15.99
C GLY A 264 11.80 12.77 14.55
N GLY A 265 10.99 12.36 13.56
CA GLY A 265 11.18 12.75 12.18
C GLY A 265 12.36 12.06 11.46
N GLU A 266 12.89 10.99 12.05
CA GLU A 266 14.12 10.32 11.63
C GLU A 266 13.88 8.85 11.23
N PRO A 267 14.76 8.28 10.38
CA PRO A 267 14.73 6.86 10.07
C PRO A 267 15.00 5.98 11.30
N VAL A 268 14.30 4.86 11.36
CA VAL A 268 14.46 3.84 12.41
C VAL A 268 15.40 2.75 11.92
N ASN A 269 16.38 2.38 12.75
CA ASN A 269 17.33 1.32 12.47
C ASN A 269 16.70 -0.05 12.77
N LEU A 270 16.70 -0.95 11.78
CA LEU A 270 16.20 -2.32 11.87
C LEU A 270 17.33 -3.36 12.00
N GLY A 271 18.51 -2.93 12.36
CA GLY A 271 19.73 -3.73 12.42
C GLY A 271 20.58 -3.57 11.16
N ARG A 272 20.29 -4.29 10.08
CA ARG A 272 21.04 -4.18 8.81
C ARG A 272 20.47 -3.11 7.88
N ASN A 273 19.22 -2.78 8.03
CA ASN A 273 18.46 -1.89 7.14
C ASN A 273 17.85 -0.75 7.96
N ARG A 274 17.48 0.32 7.27
CA ARG A 274 16.72 1.44 7.85
C ARG A 274 15.30 1.43 7.29
N ALA A 275 14.37 1.95 8.04
CA ALA A 275 13.02 2.23 7.55
C ALA A 275 12.51 3.56 8.10
N VAL A 276 11.59 4.17 7.37
CA VAL A 276 10.89 5.39 7.80
C VAL A 276 9.48 5.35 7.23
N ILE A 277 8.52 5.87 7.97
CA ILE A 277 7.17 6.08 7.47
C ILE A 277 6.96 7.57 7.20
N LEU A 278 6.42 7.87 6.02
CA LEU A 278 6.03 9.22 5.63
C LEU A 278 4.53 9.23 5.31
N ARG A 279 3.88 10.33 5.60
CA ARG A 279 2.55 10.63 5.09
C ARG A 279 2.70 11.10 3.64
N GLY A 280 2.15 10.32 2.71
CA GLY A 280 2.09 10.65 1.29
C GLY A 280 0.88 11.52 0.95
N MET A 281 0.45 11.41 -0.31
CA MET A 281 -0.77 12.09 -0.76
C MET A 281 -2.01 11.30 -0.32
N ASP A 282 -3.12 12.02 -0.11
CA ASP A 282 -4.44 11.46 0.15
C ASP A 282 -4.46 10.38 1.26
N ASN A 283 -3.81 10.66 2.39
CA ASN A 283 -3.78 9.81 3.58
C ASN A 283 -3.16 8.40 3.39
N LEU A 284 -2.54 8.09 2.24
CA LEU A 284 -1.75 6.87 2.09
C LEU A 284 -0.38 7.07 2.74
N PHE A 285 -0.08 6.28 3.75
CA PHE A 285 1.25 6.26 4.35
C PHE A 285 2.19 5.40 3.50
N LEU A 286 3.44 5.84 3.41
CA LEU A 286 4.51 5.17 2.69
C LEU A 286 5.60 4.76 3.66
N GLN A 287 5.84 3.45 3.79
CA GLN A 287 7.03 2.96 4.49
C GLN A 287 8.13 2.75 3.46
N VAL A 288 9.17 3.54 3.54
CA VAL A 288 10.41 3.33 2.79
C VAL A 288 11.28 2.38 3.60
N LEU A 289 11.60 1.22 3.01
CA LEU A 289 12.46 0.19 3.60
C LEU A 289 13.72 0.04 2.76
N GLU A 290 14.87 0.32 3.38
CA GLU A 290 16.17 0.05 2.77
C GLU A 290 16.34 -1.45 2.52
N SER A 291 16.71 -1.82 1.32
CA SER A 291 16.89 -3.21 0.92
C SER A 291 18.12 -3.30 0.03
N ALA A 292 18.99 -4.26 0.26
CA ALA A 292 20.06 -4.50 -0.67
C ALA A 292 19.49 -4.83 -2.07
N PRO A 293 20.12 -4.36 -3.17
CA PRO A 293 19.76 -4.81 -4.49
C PRO A 293 19.78 -6.34 -4.55
N ALA A 294 18.78 -6.94 -5.20
CA ALA A 294 18.80 -8.38 -5.44
C ALA A 294 20.12 -8.72 -6.14
N ALA A 295 20.90 -9.64 -5.57
CA ALA A 295 22.12 -10.10 -6.21
C ALA A 295 21.78 -10.49 -7.66
N ALA A 296 22.47 -9.89 -8.63
CA ALA A 296 22.29 -10.21 -10.04
C ALA A 296 22.34 -11.75 -10.18
N LYS A 297 21.28 -12.36 -10.71
CA LYS A 297 21.31 -13.77 -11.04
C LYS A 297 22.49 -13.93 -11.98
N GLY A 298 23.55 -14.61 -11.50
CA GLY A 298 24.69 -14.94 -12.35
C GLY A 298 24.19 -15.62 -13.62
N PRO A 299 24.92 -15.48 -14.75
CA PRO A 299 24.53 -16.12 -15.99
C PRO A 299 24.32 -17.59 -15.71
N ALA A 300 23.14 -18.11 -16.11
CA ALA A 300 22.87 -19.53 -16.04
C ALA A 300 24.00 -20.24 -16.80
N GLY A 301 24.83 -20.98 -16.05
CA GLY A 301 25.89 -21.80 -16.66
C GLY A 301 25.26 -22.77 -17.65
N ASN A 302 25.75 -22.70 -18.88
CA ASN A 302 25.46 -23.68 -19.93
C ASN A 302 25.90 -25.08 -19.51
#